data_812b612382b75abad3cb57b9158f91d7
#
_entry.id   812b612382b75abad3cb57b9158f91d7
#
_cell.length_a   1.000
_cell.length_b   1.000
_cell.length_c   1.000
_cell.angle_alpha   90.00
_cell.angle_beta   90.00
_cell.angle_gamma   90.00
#
_symmetry.space_group_name_H-M   'P 1'
#
loop_
_entity.id
_entity.type
_entity.pdbx_description
1 polymer ?
#
loop_
_entity_poly.entity_id
_entity_poly.type
_entity_poly.pdbx_seq_one_letter_code
_entity_poly.pdbx_strand_id
1 'polypeptide(L)'
;MGMTIAEKIIARAAGVDTVKAGDIHTVEVDRLMSNDGTTHLTIDMYNNQLKHPHIADVNKLVWIVDHNVPSDSPKTAASQKKMRDFAREHGIAFYEGQGVCHQIMMEKYVCPGELIFGADSHTCAYGALGAFGTGVGCTDYLYAMVTGKSWVLVPETIRFNLTGRLPEGVYARDLILTIIGKIGANGANYKAMEFVGEGMKTLSMSDRISICNLCVEAGAKTALMEVDDIALDYLRAHGREPKACFSSDPDAVFSAVYDIDLGSIVPIVAKPHFVDNVCPAGEAAGTRIDEAFLGSCNNGRIEDLRVGAALLKGRKVHPLVCFLVVPASQAVYQEAIKEGLIQTFMEAGAIVMNPNCSVCWGSCQGVIGEGETLISTGTRNFKGRAGHRDSFVYLASAATVTASAIKGEIATADML
;
A
#
# COMPACT_ATOMS: atom_id res chain seq x y z
N MET A 1 -18.47 -9.10 -26.41
CA MET A 1 -18.20 -9.53 -25.04
C MET A 1 -17.66 -8.31 -24.32
N GLY A 2 -18.31 -7.92 -23.25
CA GLY A 2 -17.92 -6.73 -22.49
C GLY A 2 -16.57 -6.91 -21.80
N MET A 3 -15.89 -5.81 -21.54
CA MET A 3 -14.58 -5.76 -20.90
C MET A 3 -14.67 -5.29 -19.45
N THR A 4 -13.83 -5.85 -18.59
CA THR A 4 -13.58 -5.37 -17.21
C THR A 4 -12.77 -4.08 -17.23
N ILE A 5 -12.68 -3.37 -16.07
CA ILE A 5 -11.83 -2.18 -15.93
C ILE A 5 -10.38 -2.51 -16.31
N ALA A 6 -9.85 -3.66 -15.85
CA ALA A 6 -8.49 -4.10 -16.16
C ALA A 6 -8.27 -4.26 -17.66
N GLU A 7 -9.18 -4.95 -18.36
CA GLU A 7 -9.12 -5.14 -19.79
C GLU A 7 -9.17 -3.81 -20.56
N LYS A 8 -10.04 -2.88 -20.17
CA LYS A 8 -10.15 -1.55 -20.80
C LYS A 8 -8.85 -0.73 -20.69
N ILE A 9 -8.22 -0.74 -19.52
CA ILE A 9 -6.94 -0.03 -19.32
C ILE A 9 -5.84 -0.66 -20.15
N ILE A 10 -5.78 -2.01 -20.20
CA ILE A 10 -4.77 -2.73 -21.00
C ILE A 10 -5.02 -2.50 -22.50
N ALA A 11 -6.27 -2.56 -22.98
CA ALA A 11 -6.62 -2.29 -24.38
C ALA A 11 -6.15 -0.89 -24.79
N ARG A 12 -6.46 0.13 -23.98
CA ARG A 12 -5.97 1.50 -24.20
C ARG A 12 -4.43 1.55 -24.27
N ALA A 13 -3.74 0.90 -23.31
CA ALA A 13 -2.28 0.92 -23.25
C ALA A 13 -1.62 0.12 -24.40
N ALA A 14 -2.31 -0.87 -24.95
CA ALA A 14 -1.88 -1.64 -26.11
C ALA A 14 -2.24 -0.97 -27.45
N GLY A 15 -3.09 0.07 -27.44
CA GLY A 15 -3.57 0.73 -28.66
C GLY A 15 -4.49 -0.14 -29.49
N VAL A 16 -5.28 -1.02 -28.86
CA VAL A 16 -6.26 -1.91 -29.51
C VAL A 16 -7.66 -1.66 -28.96
N ASP A 17 -8.68 -2.02 -29.74
CA ASP A 17 -10.07 -1.80 -29.34
C ASP A 17 -10.51 -2.72 -28.19
N THR A 18 -10.06 -3.96 -28.19
CA THR A 18 -10.45 -4.98 -27.21
C THR A 18 -9.31 -5.92 -26.87
N VAL A 19 -9.32 -6.41 -25.62
CA VAL A 19 -8.49 -7.51 -25.13
C VAL A 19 -9.35 -8.44 -24.29
N LYS A 20 -8.89 -9.64 -24.00
CA LYS A 20 -9.55 -10.59 -23.10
C LYS A 20 -8.53 -11.27 -22.19
N ALA A 21 -8.99 -11.75 -21.06
CA ALA A 21 -8.18 -12.52 -20.12
C ALA A 21 -7.42 -13.67 -20.83
N GLY A 22 -6.13 -13.79 -20.55
CA GLY A 22 -5.24 -14.76 -21.18
C GLY A 22 -4.48 -14.28 -22.42
N ASP A 23 -4.87 -13.15 -23.02
CA ASP A 23 -4.11 -12.53 -24.10
C ASP A 23 -2.80 -11.92 -23.59
N ILE A 24 -1.78 -11.87 -24.44
CA ILE A 24 -0.53 -11.17 -24.14
C ILE A 24 -0.39 -10.00 -25.11
N HIS A 25 -0.26 -8.81 -24.55
CA HIS A 25 -0.10 -7.59 -25.33
C HIS A 25 1.16 -6.83 -24.94
N THR A 26 1.80 -6.20 -25.94
CA THR A 26 2.77 -5.13 -25.68
C THR A 26 2.00 -3.85 -25.38
N VAL A 27 2.31 -3.24 -24.24
CA VAL A 27 1.63 -2.03 -23.74
C VAL A 27 2.59 -0.87 -23.61
N GLU A 28 2.11 0.34 -23.80
CA GLU A 28 2.81 1.55 -23.40
C GLU A 28 2.62 1.78 -21.91
N VAL A 29 3.73 2.01 -21.20
CA VAL A 29 3.70 2.30 -19.76
C VAL A 29 3.57 3.80 -19.55
N ASP A 30 2.55 4.23 -18.80
CA ASP A 30 2.31 5.66 -18.55
C ASP A 30 3.27 6.23 -17.52
N ARG A 31 3.61 5.44 -16.48
CA ARG A 31 4.54 5.84 -15.43
C ARG A 31 5.33 4.65 -14.88
N LEU A 32 6.50 4.98 -14.37
CA LEU A 32 7.46 4.04 -13.77
C LEU A 32 7.89 4.57 -12.40
N MET A 33 7.53 3.87 -11.34
CA MET A 33 7.93 4.18 -9.96
C MET A 33 9.00 3.20 -9.48
N SER A 34 10.03 3.70 -8.80
CA SER A 34 11.00 2.85 -8.12
C SER A 34 11.45 3.47 -6.79
N ASN A 35 11.91 2.64 -5.87
CA ASN A 35 12.36 3.04 -4.53
C ASN A 35 13.79 2.57 -4.23
N ASP A 36 14.36 2.99 -3.10
CA ASP A 36 15.75 2.67 -2.73
C ASP A 36 16.01 1.18 -2.47
N GLY A 37 14.97 0.37 -2.27
CA GLY A 37 15.11 -1.09 -2.17
C GLY A 37 15.50 -1.77 -3.50
N THR A 38 15.18 -1.17 -4.64
CA THR A 38 15.31 -1.81 -5.97
C THR A 38 16.07 -0.99 -7.00
N THR A 39 16.03 0.34 -6.94
CA THR A 39 16.57 1.23 -7.98
C THR A 39 18.08 1.08 -8.19
N HIS A 40 18.85 0.85 -7.12
CA HIS A 40 20.31 0.69 -7.22
C HIS A 40 20.69 -0.52 -8.10
N LEU A 41 19.89 -1.60 -8.09
CA LEU A 41 20.07 -2.77 -8.96
C LEU A 41 19.75 -2.42 -10.42
N THR A 42 18.67 -1.64 -10.65
CA THR A 42 18.32 -1.15 -11.99
C THR A 42 19.43 -0.30 -12.59
N ILE A 43 20.04 0.61 -11.80
CA ILE A 43 21.18 1.43 -12.23
C ILE A 43 22.39 0.56 -12.58
N ASP A 44 22.67 -0.47 -11.78
CA ASP A 44 23.80 -1.38 -12.05
C ASP A 44 23.60 -2.15 -13.37
N MET A 45 22.38 -2.63 -13.64
CA MET A 45 22.07 -3.28 -14.91
C MET A 45 22.12 -2.30 -16.10
N TYR A 46 21.59 -1.09 -15.93
CA TYR A 46 21.65 -0.03 -16.93
C TYR A 46 23.09 0.28 -17.36
N ASN A 47 23.99 0.49 -16.39
CA ASN A 47 25.39 0.86 -16.65
C ASN A 47 26.21 -0.31 -17.17
N ASN A 48 26.12 -1.49 -16.55
CA ASN A 48 27.05 -2.58 -16.77
C ASN A 48 26.60 -3.56 -17.87
N GLN A 49 25.28 -3.76 -18.02
CA GLN A 49 24.76 -4.72 -19.00
C GLN A 49 24.33 -4.06 -20.30
N LEU A 50 23.63 -2.93 -20.22
CA LEU A 50 23.12 -2.22 -21.40
C LEU A 50 24.06 -1.11 -21.91
N LYS A 51 25.13 -0.78 -21.17
CA LYS A 51 26.14 0.22 -21.56
C LYS A 51 25.53 1.60 -21.86
N HIS A 52 24.71 2.11 -20.94
CA HIS A 52 24.06 3.43 -21.01
C HIS A 52 23.14 3.61 -22.23
N PRO A 53 22.05 2.83 -22.34
CA PRO A 53 21.07 3.01 -23.41
C PRO A 53 20.32 4.32 -23.25
N HIS A 54 19.60 4.72 -24.29
CA HIS A 54 18.67 5.85 -24.18
C HIS A 54 17.53 5.51 -23.24
N ILE A 55 17.14 6.45 -22.35
CA ILE A 55 15.90 6.38 -21.56
C ILE A 55 14.75 6.89 -22.42
N ALA A 56 13.68 6.11 -22.57
CA ALA A 56 12.60 6.42 -23.49
C ALA A 56 11.89 7.76 -23.18
N ASP A 57 11.55 7.97 -21.92
CA ASP A 57 10.95 9.23 -21.45
C ASP A 57 11.21 9.41 -19.94
N VAL A 58 12.09 10.33 -19.59
CA VAL A 58 12.47 10.61 -18.19
C VAL A 58 11.31 11.18 -17.36
N ASN A 59 10.32 11.83 -18.01
CA ASN A 59 9.17 12.43 -17.33
C ASN A 59 8.18 11.39 -16.79
N LYS A 60 8.29 10.15 -17.24
CA LYS A 60 7.51 9.02 -16.73
C LYS A 60 8.13 8.38 -15.50
N LEU A 61 9.38 8.69 -15.17
CA LEU A 61 10.14 8.09 -14.08
C LEU A 61 9.97 8.88 -12.77
N VAL A 62 9.65 8.18 -11.69
CA VAL A 62 9.55 8.75 -10.34
C VAL A 62 10.33 7.85 -9.39
N TRP A 63 11.40 8.35 -8.81
CA TRP A 63 12.25 7.62 -7.88
C TRP A 63 12.14 8.18 -6.46
N ILE A 64 11.94 7.31 -5.50
CA ILE A 64 11.68 7.69 -4.11
C ILE A 64 12.63 6.92 -3.18
N VAL A 65 13.25 7.63 -2.25
CA VAL A 65 14.00 7.05 -1.12
C VAL A 65 13.08 7.08 0.09
N ASP A 66 12.57 5.90 0.48
CA ASP A 66 11.56 5.76 1.53
C ASP A 66 11.74 4.53 2.44
N HIS A 67 12.61 3.58 2.09
CA HIS A 67 12.81 2.36 2.88
C HIS A 67 13.78 2.60 4.04
N ASN A 68 14.96 3.14 3.77
CA ASN A 68 15.97 3.42 4.77
C ASN A 68 16.20 4.94 4.91
N VAL A 69 15.30 5.63 5.61
CA VAL A 69 15.32 7.09 5.78
C VAL A 69 15.29 7.47 7.26
N PRO A 70 16.32 8.17 7.75
CA PRO A 70 17.63 8.40 7.13
C PRO A 70 18.41 7.10 6.93
N SER A 71 19.51 7.16 6.13
CA SER A 71 20.36 5.99 5.86
C SER A 71 20.85 5.36 7.16
N ASP A 72 20.72 4.06 7.28
CA ASP A 72 21.08 3.26 8.47
C ASP A 72 22.55 2.78 8.47
N SER A 73 23.20 2.83 7.31
CA SER A 73 24.57 2.32 7.14
C SER A 73 25.30 3.04 6.01
N PRO A 74 26.66 3.02 6.00
CA PRO A 74 27.44 3.55 4.88
C PRO A 74 27.10 2.89 3.53
N LYS A 75 26.71 1.61 3.53
CA LYS A 75 26.29 0.88 2.32
C LYS A 75 25.00 1.44 1.76
N THR A 76 24.00 1.64 2.61
CA THR A 76 22.73 2.25 2.25
C THR A 76 22.93 3.68 1.73
N ALA A 77 23.75 4.49 2.44
CA ALA A 77 24.07 5.86 2.02
C ALA A 77 24.76 5.89 0.63
N ALA A 78 25.63 4.94 0.33
CA ALA A 78 26.26 4.83 -0.98
C ALA A 78 25.25 4.48 -2.08
N SER A 79 24.30 3.57 -1.81
CA SER A 79 23.21 3.22 -2.74
C SER A 79 22.31 4.40 -3.01
N GLN A 80 21.91 5.14 -1.98
CA GLN A 80 21.07 6.34 -2.12
C GLN A 80 21.80 7.47 -2.84
N LYS A 81 23.12 7.63 -2.59
CA LYS A 81 23.95 8.57 -3.36
C LYS A 81 23.95 8.22 -4.85
N LYS A 82 24.12 6.94 -5.19
CA LYS A 82 24.06 6.46 -6.58
C LYS A 82 22.74 6.84 -7.24
N MET A 83 21.61 6.62 -6.56
CA MET A 83 20.29 7.00 -7.06
C MET A 83 20.18 8.51 -7.28
N ARG A 84 20.60 9.31 -6.30
CA ARG A 84 20.56 10.78 -6.36
C ARG A 84 21.38 11.34 -7.50
N ASP A 85 22.60 10.81 -7.68
CA ASP A 85 23.50 11.23 -8.74
C ASP A 85 22.94 10.89 -10.13
N PHE A 86 22.45 9.67 -10.31
CA PHE A 86 21.83 9.21 -11.55
C PHE A 86 20.53 10.01 -11.87
N ALA A 87 19.68 10.24 -10.87
CA ALA A 87 18.46 11.03 -11.06
C ALA A 87 18.78 12.47 -11.49
N ARG A 88 19.82 13.08 -10.91
CA ARG A 88 20.29 14.42 -11.29
C ARG A 88 20.85 14.45 -12.70
N GLU A 89 21.68 13.46 -13.07
CA GLU A 89 22.29 13.35 -14.40
C GLU A 89 21.24 13.25 -15.50
N HIS A 90 20.18 12.46 -15.26
CA HIS A 90 19.16 12.19 -16.27
C HIS A 90 17.89 13.05 -16.14
N GLY A 91 17.77 13.91 -15.12
CA GLY A 91 16.59 14.75 -14.91
C GLY A 91 15.35 13.99 -14.43
N ILE A 92 15.52 12.85 -13.72
CA ILE A 92 14.43 12.04 -13.18
C ILE A 92 13.84 12.71 -11.95
N ALA A 93 12.51 12.69 -11.81
CA ALA A 93 11.82 13.14 -10.59
C ALA A 93 12.26 12.30 -9.38
N PHE A 94 12.85 12.96 -8.38
CA PHE A 94 13.49 12.30 -7.24
C PHE A 94 12.99 12.88 -5.91
N TYR A 95 12.57 11.99 -5.01
CA TYR A 95 12.08 12.32 -3.68
C TYR A 95 12.85 11.55 -2.62
N GLU A 96 13.40 12.26 -1.63
CA GLU A 96 14.12 11.65 -0.50
C GLU A 96 13.54 12.18 0.81
N GLY A 97 13.06 11.27 1.69
CA GLY A 97 12.49 11.62 2.97
C GLY A 97 11.16 12.39 2.91
N GLN A 98 10.49 12.36 1.75
CA GLN A 98 9.21 13.06 1.55
C GLN A 98 7.99 12.22 1.93
N GLY A 99 8.14 10.91 2.00
CA GLY A 99 7.08 9.97 2.29
C GLY A 99 7.28 8.63 1.65
N VAL A 100 6.41 7.68 1.98
CA VAL A 100 6.41 6.36 1.38
C VAL A 100 6.07 6.46 -0.11
N CYS A 101 6.75 5.69 -0.96
CA CYS A 101 6.66 5.81 -2.41
C CYS A 101 5.22 5.75 -2.94
N HIS A 102 4.39 4.84 -2.42
CA HIS A 102 3.00 4.73 -2.85
C HIS A 102 2.17 5.95 -2.47
N GLN A 103 2.42 6.57 -1.29
CA GLN A 103 1.73 7.79 -0.89
C GLN A 103 2.15 8.98 -1.75
N ILE A 104 3.45 9.15 -2.03
CA ILE A 104 3.95 10.20 -2.94
C ILE A 104 3.34 10.06 -4.33
N MET A 105 3.26 8.82 -4.85
CA MET A 105 2.62 8.55 -6.14
C MET A 105 1.14 8.93 -6.13
N MET A 106 0.39 8.56 -5.08
CA MET A 106 -1.03 8.88 -4.93
C MET A 106 -1.25 10.39 -4.78
N GLU A 107 -0.40 11.10 -4.05
CA GLU A 107 -0.51 12.55 -3.87
C GLU A 107 -0.16 13.35 -5.14
N LYS A 108 0.79 12.87 -5.96
CA LYS A 108 1.41 13.72 -6.99
C LYS A 108 1.26 13.24 -8.43
N TYR A 109 1.07 11.94 -8.68
CA TYR A 109 1.28 11.40 -10.03
C TYR A 109 0.15 10.56 -10.58
N VAL A 110 -0.44 9.65 -9.80
CA VAL A 110 -1.42 8.67 -10.28
C VAL A 110 -2.66 9.35 -10.83
N CYS A 111 -3.02 9.02 -12.08
CA CYS A 111 -4.28 9.45 -12.68
C CYS A 111 -5.12 8.23 -13.12
N PRO A 112 -6.45 8.35 -13.07
CA PRO A 112 -7.35 7.32 -13.55
C PRO A 112 -7.04 6.89 -14.99
N GLY A 113 -7.17 5.59 -15.24
CA GLY A 113 -6.96 5.00 -16.56
C GLY A 113 -5.49 4.79 -16.95
N GLU A 114 -4.52 5.21 -16.14
CA GLU A 114 -3.10 4.96 -16.39
C GLU A 114 -2.73 3.49 -16.15
N LEU A 115 -1.74 2.98 -16.93
CA LEU A 115 -1.04 1.73 -16.68
C LEU A 115 0.33 2.06 -16.10
N ILE A 116 0.56 1.66 -14.83
CA ILE A 116 1.72 2.08 -14.04
C ILE A 116 2.50 0.85 -13.57
N PHE A 117 3.80 0.83 -13.84
CA PHE A 117 4.70 -0.17 -13.28
C PHE A 117 5.47 0.41 -12.10
N GLY A 118 5.52 -0.36 -11.01
CA GLY A 118 6.35 -0.05 -9.86
C GLY A 118 7.33 -1.18 -9.57
N ALA A 119 8.56 -0.84 -9.26
CA ALA A 119 9.53 -1.81 -8.75
C ALA A 119 9.26 -2.14 -7.26
N ASP A 120 7.98 -2.23 -6.92
CA ASP A 120 7.45 -2.59 -5.60
C ASP A 120 6.10 -3.31 -5.73
N SER A 121 5.88 -4.33 -4.90
CA SER A 121 4.69 -5.17 -4.97
C SER A 121 3.38 -4.46 -4.65
N HIS A 122 3.39 -3.43 -3.74
CA HIS A 122 2.18 -2.70 -3.35
C HIS A 122 1.76 -1.61 -4.36
N THR A 123 2.33 -1.60 -5.56
CA THR A 123 1.92 -0.73 -6.67
C THR A 123 0.42 -0.89 -7.03
N CYS A 124 -0.19 -2.02 -6.68
CA CYS A 124 -1.63 -2.25 -6.82
C CYS A 124 -2.51 -1.22 -6.07
N ALA A 125 -1.96 -0.50 -5.08
CA ALA A 125 -2.64 0.59 -4.36
C ALA A 125 -3.21 1.68 -5.29
N TYR A 126 -2.62 1.87 -6.46
CA TYR A 126 -3.03 2.92 -7.41
C TYR A 126 -4.40 2.67 -8.03
N GLY A 127 -4.90 1.44 -7.94
CA GLY A 127 -6.25 1.10 -8.35
C GLY A 127 -7.36 1.77 -7.54
N ALA A 128 -7.06 2.30 -6.37
CA ALA A 128 -7.98 3.15 -5.61
C ALA A 128 -8.37 4.43 -6.36
N LEU A 129 -7.55 4.88 -7.31
CA LEU A 129 -7.83 5.96 -8.27
C LEU A 129 -8.13 5.44 -9.68
N GLY A 130 -8.48 4.17 -9.85
CA GLY A 130 -8.83 3.60 -11.16
C GLY A 130 -7.63 3.48 -12.12
N ALA A 131 -6.40 3.39 -11.62
CA ALA A 131 -5.21 3.12 -12.42
C ALA A 131 -4.80 1.64 -12.32
N PHE A 132 -4.38 1.03 -13.42
CA PHE A 132 -3.80 -0.31 -13.41
C PHE A 132 -2.36 -0.23 -12.89
N GLY A 133 -2.20 -0.27 -11.58
CA GLY A 133 -0.89 -0.32 -10.92
C GLY A 133 -0.44 -1.77 -10.72
N THR A 134 0.80 -2.10 -11.09
CA THR A 134 1.34 -3.45 -10.89
C THR A 134 2.81 -3.45 -10.53
N GLY A 135 3.18 -4.35 -9.59
CA GLY A 135 4.56 -4.61 -9.23
C GLY A 135 5.29 -5.40 -10.31
N VAL A 136 6.53 -4.99 -10.62
CA VAL A 136 7.43 -5.67 -11.57
C VAL A 136 8.83 -5.81 -10.99
N GLY A 137 9.61 -6.76 -11.51
CA GLY A 137 11.01 -6.93 -11.15
C GLY A 137 11.90 -5.86 -11.77
N CYS A 138 13.14 -5.73 -11.25
CA CYS A 138 14.11 -4.72 -11.73
C CYS A 138 14.40 -4.85 -13.24
N THR A 139 14.38 -6.06 -13.79
CA THR A 139 14.63 -6.32 -15.22
C THR A 139 13.49 -5.79 -16.08
N ASP A 140 12.24 -6.07 -15.72
CA ASP A 140 11.06 -5.57 -16.43
C ASP A 140 10.94 -4.05 -16.31
N TYR A 141 11.26 -3.53 -15.11
CA TYR A 141 11.34 -2.08 -14.87
C TYR A 141 12.37 -1.42 -15.79
N LEU A 142 13.59 -1.97 -15.86
CA LEU A 142 14.65 -1.48 -16.74
C LEU A 142 14.24 -1.54 -18.22
N TYR A 143 13.62 -2.65 -18.62
CA TYR A 143 13.12 -2.78 -20.01
C TYR A 143 12.10 -1.68 -20.34
N ALA A 144 11.12 -1.46 -19.46
CA ALA A 144 10.15 -0.38 -19.63
C ALA A 144 10.80 1.02 -19.60
N MET A 145 11.83 1.23 -18.77
CA MET A 145 12.57 2.48 -18.69
C MET A 145 13.26 2.84 -20.01
N VAL A 146 13.85 1.87 -20.70
CA VAL A 146 14.60 2.12 -21.95
C VAL A 146 13.74 2.04 -23.20
N THR A 147 12.61 1.35 -23.18
CA THR A 147 11.74 1.17 -24.36
C THR A 147 10.44 1.96 -24.29
N GLY A 148 10.03 2.43 -23.11
CA GLY A 148 8.70 3.01 -22.85
C GLY A 148 7.57 1.99 -22.85
N LYS A 149 7.87 0.71 -23.09
CA LYS A 149 6.90 -0.38 -23.31
C LYS A 149 7.24 -1.60 -22.47
N SER A 150 6.25 -2.46 -22.27
CA SER A 150 6.45 -3.79 -21.71
C SER A 150 5.36 -4.74 -22.20
N TRP A 151 5.42 -5.99 -21.78
CA TRP A 151 4.37 -6.96 -22.05
C TRP A 151 3.49 -7.14 -20.82
N VAL A 152 2.22 -7.44 -21.04
CA VAL A 152 1.25 -7.77 -20.01
C VAL A 152 0.43 -8.97 -20.47
N LEU A 153 0.37 -10.00 -19.63
CA LEU A 153 -0.67 -11.02 -19.73
C LEU A 153 -1.93 -10.42 -19.10
N VAL A 154 -3.02 -10.34 -19.86
CA VAL A 154 -4.30 -9.81 -19.39
C VAL A 154 -4.84 -10.69 -18.27
N PRO A 155 -5.00 -10.18 -17.04
CA PRO A 155 -5.47 -10.98 -15.93
C PRO A 155 -6.97 -11.26 -16.04
N GLU A 156 -7.41 -12.41 -15.52
CA GLU A 156 -8.80 -12.59 -15.12
C GLU A 156 -9.16 -11.61 -13.99
N THR A 157 -10.43 -11.26 -13.87
CA THR A 157 -10.92 -10.37 -12.81
C THR A 157 -11.83 -11.11 -11.83
N ILE A 158 -11.59 -10.92 -10.53
CA ILE A 158 -12.51 -11.27 -9.44
C ILE A 158 -13.25 -9.99 -9.04
N ARG A 159 -14.57 -10.07 -8.93
CA ARG A 159 -15.41 -8.93 -8.54
C ARG A 159 -15.90 -9.07 -7.10
N PHE A 160 -15.80 -7.97 -6.33
CA PHE A 160 -16.32 -7.84 -4.97
C PHE A 160 -17.39 -6.76 -4.95
N ASN A 161 -18.66 -7.16 -4.72
CA ASN A 161 -19.79 -6.26 -4.58
C ASN A 161 -19.91 -5.87 -3.10
N LEU A 162 -19.66 -4.61 -2.78
CA LEU A 162 -19.73 -4.09 -1.43
C LEU A 162 -21.09 -3.45 -1.17
N THR A 163 -21.77 -3.87 -0.10
CA THR A 163 -23.06 -3.31 0.34
C THR A 163 -23.00 -2.81 1.78
N GLY A 164 -23.91 -1.91 2.16
CA GLY A 164 -23.95 -1.38 3.52
C GLY A 164 -22.80 -0.44 3.86
N ARG A 165 -22.44 -0.38 5.14
CA ARG A 165 -21.33 0.42 5.68
C ARG A 165 -20.62 -0.31 6.81
N LEU A 166 -19.33 0.00 7.01
CA LEU A 166 -18.56 -0.53 8.14
C LEU A 166 -19.17 -0.05 9.47
N PRO A 167 -19.28 -0.93 10.49
CA PRO A 167 -19.67 -0.55 11.83
C PRO A 167 -18.67 0.43 12.47
N GLU A 168 -19.10 1.12 13.52
CA GLU A 168 -18.19 1.94 14.33
C GLU A 168 -17.07 1.08 14.94
N GLY A 169 -15.85 1.59 14.90
CA GLY A 169 -14.66 0.87 15.37
C GLY A 169 -14.11 -0.18 14.40
N VAL A 170 -14.72 -0.35 13.23
CA VAL A 170 -14.26 -1.23 12.14
C VAL A 170 -13.77 -0.40 10.96
N TYR A 171 -12.67 -0.80 10.35
CA TYR A 171 -11.98 -0.02 9.33
C TYR A 171 -11.75 -0.84 8.05
N ALA A 172 -11.40 -0.17 6.96
CA ALA A 172 -11.14 -0.81 5.67
C ALA A 172 -10.07 -1.91 5.73
N ARG A 173 -9.14 -1.81 6.68
CA ARG A 173 -8.15 -2.86 6.92
C ARG A 173 -8.79 -4.15 7.44
N ASP A 174 -9.78 -4.05 8.30
CA ASP A 174 -10.51 -5.22 8.80
C ASP A 174 -11.28 -5.89 7.64
N LEU A 175 -11.85 -5.10 6.73
CA LEU A 175 -12.51 -5.58 5.51
C LEU A 175 -11.53 -6.37 4.62
N ILE A 176 -10.38 -5.78 4.27
CA ILE A 176 -9.47 -6.46 3.33
C ILE A 176 -8.81 -7.69 3.96
N LEU A 177 -8.51 -7.68 5.26
CA LEU A 177 -8.04 -8.87 5.97
C LEU A 177 -9.12 -9.96 6.00
N THR A 178 -10.40 -9.61 6.19
CA THR A 178 -11.53 -10.56 6.08
C THR A 178 -11.58 -11.18 4.69
N ILE A 179 -11.43 -10.39 3.64
CA ILE A 179 -11.43 -10.87 2.25
C ILE A 179 -10.24 -11.82 2.03
N ILE A 180 -9.03 -11.43 2.44
CA ILE A 180 -7.84 -12.28 2.30
C ILE A 180 -8.02 -13.60 3.07
N GLY A 181 -8.54 -13.55 4.29
CA GLY A 181 -8.86 -14.75 5.05
C GLY A 181 -9.89 -15.65 4.38
N LYS A 182 -10.85 -15.07 3.65
CA LYS A 182 -11.90 -15.81 2.93
C LYS A 182 -11.39 -16.50 1.67
N ILE A 183 -10.54 -15.82 0.88
CA ILE A 183 -10.08 -16.36 -0.41
C ILE A 183 -8.69 -17.00 -0.33
N GLY A 184 -7.93 -16.78 0.77
CA GLY A 184 -6.55 -17.24 0.97
C GLY A 184 -5.51 -16.35 0.30
N ALA A 185 -4.25 -16.48 0.73
CA ALA A 185 -3.11 -15.70 0.23
C ALA A 185 -2.80 -15.94 -1.28
N ASN A 186 -3.35 -16.98 -1.88
CA ASN A 186 -3.22 -17.31 -3.30
C ASN A 186 -4.55 -17.21 -4.07
N GLY A 187 -5.63 -16.76 -3.44
CA GLY A 187 -6.98 -16.78 -4.01
C GLY A 187 -7.16 -15.89 -5.24
N ALA A 188 -6.35 -14.84 -5.34
CA ALA A 188 -6.33 -13.92 -6.48
C ALA A 188 -5.02 -14.00 -7.29
N ASN A 189 -4.31 -15.15 -7.25
CA ASN A 189 -3.02 -15.27 -7.90
C ASN A 189 -3.08 -14.88 -9.38
N TYR A 190 -2.31 -13.83 -9.74
CA TYR A 190 -2.26 -13.20 -11.06
C TYR A 190 -3.61 -12.66 -11.57
N LYS A 191 -4.58 -12.38 -10.71
CA LYS A 191 -5.88 -11.81 -11.09
C LYS A 191 -5.98 -10.33 -10.75
N ALA A 192 -6.89 -9.62 -11.39
CA ALA A 192 -7.33 -8.31 -10.93
C ALA A 192 -8.43 -8.50 -9.87
N MET A 193 -8.40 -7.70 -8.81
CA MET A 193 -9.48 -7.60 -7.82
C MET A 193 -10.25 -6.29 -8.07
N GLU A 194 -11.51 -6.39 -8.46
CA GLU A 194 -12.37 -5.23 -8.75
C GLU A 194 -13.40 -5.05 -7.65
N PHE A 195 -13.47 -3.85 -7.08
CA PHE A 195 -14.41 -3.51 -6.01
C PHE A 195 -15.46 -2.53 -6.52
N VAL A 196 -16.74 -2.87 -6.31
CA VAL A 196 -17.89 -2.11 -6.78
C VAL A 196 -19.02 -2.14 -5.75
N GLY A 197 -20.12 -1.47 -6.05
CA GLY A 197 -21.34 -1.49 -5.24
C GLY A 197 -21.53 -0.22 -4.41
N GLU A 198 -22.70 -0.11 -3.78
CA GLU A 198 -23.09 1.08 -3.03
C GLU A 198 -22.23 1.33 -1.78
N GLY A 199 -21.72 0.25 -1.16
CA GLY A 199 -20.80 0.32 -0.03
C GLY A 199 -19.53 1.11 -0.33
N MET A 200 -19.08 1.17 -1.60
CA MET A 200 -17.94 1.98 -2.03
C MET A 200 -18.11 3.47 -1.68
N LYS A 201 -19.33 4.00 -1.74
CA LYS A 201 -19.64 5.39 -1.43
C LYS A 201 -19.49 5.75 0.05
N THR A 202 -19.36 4.75 0.91
CA THR A 202 -19.14 4.94 2.36
C THR A 202 -17.68 4.89 2.74
N LEU A 203 -16.78 4.56 1.80
CA LEU A 203 -15.33 4.43 1.99
C LEU A 203 -14.60 5.69 1.54
N SER A 204 -13.80 6.25 2.43
CA SER A 204 -12.90 7.37 2.11
C SER A 204 -11.80 6.94 1.12
N MET A 205 -11.06 7.90 0.55
CA MET A 205 -9.89 7.56 -0.27
C MET A 205 -8.81 6.81 0.52
N SER A 206 -8.64 7.13 1.79
CA SER A 206 -7.73 6.39 2.69
C SER A 206 -8.14 4.92 2.81
N ASP A 207 -9.43 4.65 2.99
CA ASP A 207 -9.96 3.28 3.03
C ASP A 207 -9.71 2.53 1.72
N ARG A 208 -9.99 3.17 0.58
CA ARG A 208 -9.81 2.58 -0.75
C ARG A 208 -8.35 2.26 -1.04
N ILE A 209 -7.43 3.16 -0.68
CA ILE A 209 -5.98 2.93 -0.82
C ILE A 209 -5.56 1.75 0.06
N SER A 210 -6.06 1.66 1.29
CA SER A 210 -5.76 0.55 2.20
C SER A 210 -6.23 -0.79 1.65
N ILE A 211 -7.43 -0.85 1.07
CA ILE A 211 -7.98 -2.06 0.43
C ILE A 211 -7.12 -2.47 -0.77
N CYS A 212 -6.92 -1.57 -1.73
CA CYS A 212 -6.17 -1.87 -2.95
C CYS A 212 -4.71 -2.26 -2.64
N ASN A 213 -4.09 -1.61 -1.66
CA ASN A 213 -2.71 -1.87 -1.24
C ASN A 213 -2.51 -3.33 -0.79
N LEU A 214 -3.43 -3.89 -0.01
CA LEU A 214 -3.31 -5.26 0.52
C LEU A 214 -3.75 -6.35 -0.46
N CYS A 215 -4.34 -6.04 -1.60
CA CYS A 215 -4.77 -7.06 -2.56
C CYS A 215 -3.60 -7.93 -3.07
N VAL A 216 -2.39 -7.41 -3.13
CA VAL A 216 -1.20 -8.20 -3.49
C VAL A 216 -0.94 -9.36 -2.52
N GLU A 217 -1.38 -9.26 -1.27
CA GLU A 217 -1.22 -10.31 -0.27
C GLU A 217 -2.20 -11.49 -0.47
N ALA A 218 -3.20 -11.32 -1.37
CA ALA A 218 -4.00 -12.42 -1.92
C ALA A 218 -3.44 -12.96 -3.26
N GLY A 219 -2.27 -12.48 -3.69
CA GLY A 219 -1.64 -12.82 -4.96
C GLY A 219 -2.09 -11.97 -6.15
N ALA A 220 -2.88 -10.92 -5.93
CA ALA A 220 -3.43 -10.10 -7.01
C ALA A 220 -2.34 -9.39 -7.81
N LYS A 221 -2.53 -9.34 -9.15
CA LYS A 221 -1.69 -8.57 -10.07
C LYS A 221 -1.96 -7.08 -9.93
N THR A 222 -3.22 -6.72 -9.74
CA THR A 222 -3.70 -5.35 -9.49
C THR A 222 -4.99 -5.37 -8.70
N ALA A 223 -5.35 -4.23 -8.13
CA ALA A 223 -6.68 -3.97 -7.60
C ALA A 223 -7.28 -2.78 -8.36
N LEU A 224 -8.58 -2.69 -8.47
CA LEU A 224 -9.25 -1.62 -9.22
C LEU A 224 -10.57 -1.22 -8.56
N MET A 225 -10.83 0.07 -8.55
CA MET A 225 -12.08 0.68 -8.13
C MET A 225 -12.58 1.63 -9.21
N GLU A 226 -13.90 1.72 -9.38
CA GLU A 226 -14.48 2.74 -10.24
C GLU A 226 -14.19 4.13 -9.71
N VAL A 227 -13.97 5.07 -10.63
CA VAL A 227 -13.72 6.46 -10.30
C VAL A 227 -15.07 7.15 -10.09
N ASP A 228 -15.34 7.52 -8.85
CA ASP A 228 -16.53 8.29 -8.44
C ASP A 228 -16.16 9.68 -7.95
N ASP A 229 -17.14 10.44 -7.44
CA ASP A 229 -16.94 11.80 -6.96
C ASP A 229 -15.89 11.88 -5.84
N ILE A 230 -15.79 10.87 -4.95
CA ILE A 230 -14.79 10.81 -3.88
C ILE A 230 -13.37 10.76 -4.47
N ALA A 231 -13.16 9.92 -5.49
CA ALA A 231 -11.88 9.83 -6.19
C ALA A 231 -11.56 11.09 -6.99
N LEU A 232 -12.57 11.70 -7.64
CA LEU A 232 -12.41 12.96 -8.39
C LEU A 232 -12.09 14.13 -7.46
N ASP A 233 -12.73 14.23 -6.30
CA ASP A 233 -12.46 15.26 -5.31
C ASP A 233 -11.04 15.13 -4.74
N TYR A 234 -10.57 13.89 -4.49
CA TYR A 234 -9.19 13.64 -4.11
C TYR A 234 -8.20 14.12 -5.19
N LEU A 235 -8.45 13.83 -6.46
CA LEU A 235 -7.61 14.31 -7.56
C LEU A 235 -7.57 15.84 -7.62
N ARG A 236 -8.74 16.50 -7.56
CA ARG A 236 -8.86 17.96 -7.59
C ARG A 236 -8.14 18.63 -6.42
N ALA A 237 -8.27 18.04 -5.20
CA ALA A 237 -7.57 18.53 -4.01
C ALA A 237 -6.03 18.46 -4.17
N HIS A 238 -5.52 17.60 -5.06
CA HIS A 238 -4.11 17.46 -5.39
C HIS A 238 -3.74 18.13 -6.74
N GLY A 239 -4.62 18.97 -7.30
CA GLY A 239 -4.38 19.73 -8.54
C GLY A 239 -4.26 18.86 -9.79
N ARG A 240 -4.96 17.72 -9.84
CA ARG A 240 -4.93 16.78 -10.96
C ARG A 240 -6.32 16.55 -11.55
N GLU A 241 -6.33 16.18 -12.82
CA GLU A 241 -7.54 15.81 -13.57
C GLU A 241 -7.43 14.37 -14.08
N PRO A 242 -8.56 13.65 -14.22
CA PRO A 242 -8.54 12.30 -14.76
C PRO A 242 -8.17 12.31 -16.25
N LYS A 243 -7.38 11.33 -16.69
CA LYS A 243 -7.12 11.09 -18.13
C LYS A 243 -8.26 10.30 -18.76
N ALA A 244 -8.70 9.22 -18.11
CA ALA A 244 -9.81 8.39 -18.54
C ALA A 244 -10.41 7.68 -17.31
N CYS A 245 -11.73 7.60 -17.24
CA CYS A 245 -12.43 6.85 -16.21
C CYS A 245 -13.10 5.63 -16.87
N PHE A 246 -12.84 4.46 -16.31
CA PHE A 246 -13.40 3.20 -16.83
C PHE A 246 -14.29 2.55 -15.77
N SER A 247 -15.37 1.93 -16.25
CA SER A 247 -16.20 0.97 -15.53
C SER A 247 -16.27 -0.32 -16.31
N SER A 248 -16.51 -1.44 -15.67
CA SER A 248 -16.73 -2.71 -16.35
C SER A 248 -18.05 -2.69 -17.12
N ASP A 249 -18.07 -3.31 -18.32
CA ASP A 249 -19.28 -3.43 -19.10
C ASP A 249 -20.31 -4.32 -18.39
N PRO A 250 -21.60 -4.13 -18.63
CA PRO A 250 -22.64 -4.93 -17.97
C PRO A 250 -22.55 -6.43 -18.28
N ASP A 251 -21.98 -6.80 -19.42
CA ASP A 251 -21.75 -8.17 -19.88
C ASP A 251 -20.28 -8.62 -19.75
N ALA A 252 -19.47 -7.91 -18.94
CA ALA A 252 -18.11 -8.30 -18.63
C ALA A 252 -18.08 -9.64 -17.87
N VAL A 253 -17.07 -10.46 -18.12
CA VAL A 253 -16.92 -11.79 -17.53
C VAL A 253 -15.96 -11.73 -16.36
N PHE A 254 -16.39 -12.24 -15.21
CA PHE A 254 -15.59 -12.33 -13.99
C PHE A 254 -15.28 -13.80 -13.66
N SER A 255 -14.05 -14.10 -13.23
CA SER A 255 -13.67 -15.47 -12.83
C SER A 255 -14.32 -15.90 -11.50
N ALA A 256 -14.69 -14.94 -10.67
CA ALA A 256 -15.50 -15.12 -9.46
C ALA A 256 -16.18 -13.80 -9.08
N VAL A 257 -17.31 -13.90 -8.37
CA VAL A 257 -18.02 -12.75 -7.81
C VAL A 257 -18.30 -13.04 -6.34
N TYR A 258 -17.99 -12.08 -5.48
CA TYR A 258 -18.25 -12.16 -4.04
C TYR A 258 -19.09 -10.97 -3.61
N ASP A 259 -20.20 -11.25 -2.93
CA ASP A 259 -21.02 -10.26 -2.24
C ASP A 259 -20.51 -10.10 -0.80
N ILE A 260 -20.21 -8.88 -0.39
CA ILE A 260 -19.67 -8.54 0.93
C ILE A 260 -20.57 -7.48 1.57
N ASP A 261 -21.22 -7.86 2.64
CA ASP A 261 -21.94 -6.92 3.51
C ASP A 261 -20.93 -6.29 4.48
N LEU A 262 -20.65 -5.00 4.29
CA LEU A 262 -19.77 -4.23 5.17
C LEU A 262 -20.26 -4.21 6.62
N GLY A 263 -21.58 -4.28 6.85
CA GLY A 263 -22.17 -4.31 8.18
C GLY A 263 -21.83 -5.57 8.99
N SER A 264 -21.39 -6.64 8.32
CA SER A 264 -21.00 -7.91 8.95
C SER A 264 -19.52 -7.97 9.39
N ILE A 265 -18.71 -7.00 9.00
CA ILE A 265 -17.26 -6.99 9.31
C ILE A 265 -17.06 -6.63 10.78
N VAL A 266 -16.12 -7.31 11.39
CA VAL A 266 -15.67 -7.07 12.78
C VAL A 266 -14.18 -6.73 12.81
N PRO A 267 -13.64 -6.19 13.91
CA PRO A 267 -12.19 -6.01 14.04
C PRO A 267 -11.45 -7.34 13.87
N ILE A 268 -10.45 -7.35 12.98
CA ILE A 268 -9.71 -8.55 12.57
C ILE A 268 -8.23 -8.40 12.90
N VAL A 269 -7.59 -9.51 13.28
CA VAL A 269 -6.13 -9.64 13.30
C VAL A 269 -5.69 -10.78 12.39
N ALA A 270 -4.60 -10.56 11.65
CA ALA A 270 -3.88 -11.65 10.99
C ALA A 270 -2.74 -12.11 11.90
N LYS A 271 -2.82 -13.37 12.31
CA LYS A 271 -1.84 -13.99 13.22
C LYS A 271 -0.56 -14.39 12.48
N PRO A 272 0.59 -14.43 13.18
CA PRO A 272 1.82 -14.97 12.60
C PRO A 272 1.62 -16.38 12.01
N HIS A 273 2.19 -16.76 10.89
CA HIS A 273 3.15 -16.03 10.03
C HIS A 273 2.59 -15.94 8.61
N PHE A 274 1.28 -15.77 8.46
CA PHE A 274 0.58 -15.67 7.17
C PHE A 274 -0.52 -14.62 7.26
N VAL A 275 -0.67 -13.82 6.20
CA VAL A 275 -1.66 -12.72 6.17
C VAL A 275 -3.10 -13.25 6.14
N ASP A 276 -3.33 -14.43 5.60
CA ASP A 276 -4.63 -15.11 5.56
C ASP A 276 -4.96 -15.91 6.85
N ASN A 277 -4.03 -15.96 7.81
CA ASN A 277 -4.29 -16.56 9.12
C ASN A 277 -5.06 -15.59 10.03
N VAL A 278 -6.27 -15.25 9.64
CA VAL A 278 -7.09 -14.24 10.31
C VAL A 278 -8.00 -14.83 11.39
N CYS A 279 -8.31 -14.00 12.40
CA CYS A 279 -9.40 -14.25 13.35
C CYS A 279 -9.98 -12.91 13.82
N PRO A 280 -11.22 -12.89 14.38
CA PRO A 280 -11.71 -11.76 15.14
C PRO A 280 -10.69 -11.31 16.21
N ALA A 281 -10.45 -10.00 16.32
CA ALA A 281 -9.41 -9.47 17.22
C ALA A 281 -9.64 -9.88 18.70
N GLY A 282 -10.91 -10.03 19.10
CA GLY A 282 -11.27 -10.51 20.43
C GLY A 282 -10.79 -11.93 20.75
N GLU A 283 -10.59 -12.80 19.74
CA GLU A 283 -10.05 -14.15 19.95
C GLU A 283 -8.54 -14.15 20.22
N ALA A 284 -7.84 -13.11 19.80
CA ALA A 284 -6.41 -12.92 20.08
C ALA A 284 -6.16 -12.02 21.30
N ALA A 285 -7.22 -11.49 21.93
CA ALA A 285 -7.12 -10.59 23.09
C ALA A 285 -6.34 -11.24 24.24
N GLY A 286 -5.57 -10.41 24.97
CA GLY A 286 -4.69 -10.88 26.05
C GLY A 286 -3.33 -11.41 25.58
N THR A 287 -3.08 -11.52 24.28
CA THR A 287 -1.74 -11.83 23.76
C THR A 287 -0.84 -10.63 24.04
N ARG A 288 0.19 -10.81 24.88
CA ARG A 288 1.16 -9.77 25.19
C ARG A 288 1.89 -9.27 23.96
N ILE A 289 2.16 -7.96 23.89
CA ILE A 289 2.96 -7.34 22.83
C ILE A 289 4.15 -6.58 23.44
N ASP A 290 5.24 -6.50 22.69
CA ASP A 290 6.45 -5.75 23.05
C ASP A 290 6.56 -4.48 22.21
N GLU A 291 6.00 -4.50 20.99
CA GLU A 291 5.99 -3.34 20.11
C GLU A 291 4.64 -3.18 19.39
N ALA A 292 4.28 -1.93 19.11
CA ALA A 292 3.14 -1.55 18.28
C ALA A 292 3.61 -0.59 17.17
N PHE A 293 3.08 -0.74 15.97
CA PHE A 293 3.43 0.10 14.82
C PHE A 293 2.19 0.63 14.11
N LEU A 294 2.05 1.96 14.08
CA LEU A 294 1.04 2.68 13.31
C LEU A 294 1.71 3.47 12.19
N GLY A 295 1.56 3.05 10.94
CA GLY A 295 2.24 3.70 9.83
C GLY A 295 2.19 2.91 8.53
N SER A 296 3.18 3.11 7.69
CA SER A 296 3.40 2.54 6.36
C SER A 296 2.47 3.07 5.27
N CYS A 297 2.64 2.56 4.04
CA CYS A 297 1.79 2.90 2.90
C CYS A 297 0.33 2.44 3.07
N ASN A 298 0.07 1.49 3.96
CA ASN A 298 -1.28 0.98 4.16
C ASN A 298 -2.10 1.84 5.13
N ASN A 299 -1.56 2.19 6.31
CA ASN A 299 -2.29 2.91 7.38
C ASN A 299 -1.40 3.93 8.11
N GLY A 300 -0.85 4.89 7.39
CA GLY A 300 -0.11 6.03 7.96
C GLY A 300 -0.68 7.38 7.51
N ARG A 301 -1.91 7.41 6.97
CA ARG A 301 -2.58 8.62 6.51
C ARG A 301 -3.24 9.37 7.66
N ILE A 302 -3.72 10.57 7.38
CA ILE A 302 -4.24 11.47 8.44
C ILE A 302 -5.42 10.86 9.19
N GLU A 303 -6.28 10.09 8.52
CA GLU A 303 -7.42 9.40 9.11
C GLU A 303 -6.96 8.35 10.13
N ASP A 304 -5.94 7.59 9.81
CA ASP A 304 -5.35 6.57 10.72
C ASP A 304 -4.75 7.24 11.96
N LEU A 305 -4.04 8.36 11.77
CA LEU A 305 -3.45 9.12 12.86
C LEU A 305 -4.52 9.76 13.76
N ARG A 306 -5.63 10.26 13.18
CA ARG A 306 -6.77 10.78 13.94
C ARG A 306 -7.39 9.69 14.82
N VAL A 307 -7.57 8.48 14.28
CA VAL A 307 -8.08 7.31 15.05
C VAL A 307 -7.15 6.98 16.21
N GLY A 308 -5.84 6.86 15.95
CA GLY A 308 -4.85 6.57 17.00
C GLY A 308 -4.82 7.65 18.08
N ALA A 309 -4.74 8.92 17.68
CA ALA A 309 -4.71 10.04 18.63
C ALA A 309 -5.99 10.15 19.47
N ALA A 310 -7.16 9.90 18.87
CA ALA A 310 -8.44 9.92 19.61
C ALA A 310 -8.46 8.87 20.73
N LEU A 311 -7.97 7.66 20.48
CA LEU A 311 -7.87 6.59 21.49
C LEU A 311 -6.84 6.90 22.57
N LEU A 312 -5.74 7.57 22.23
CA LEU A 312 -4.68 7.94 23.17
C LEU A 312 -5.05 9.14 24.05
N LYS A 313 -6.04 9.92 23.69
CA LYS A 313 -6.40 11.14 24.43
C LYS A 313 -6.69 10.83 25.90
N GLY A 314 -5.87 11.41 26.81
CA GLY A 314 -5.94 11.16 28.25
C GLY A 314 -5.40 9.80 28.69
N ARG A 315 -4.81 9.02 27.82
CA ARG A 315 -4.20 7.72 28.12
C ARG A 315 -2.69 7.73 27.85
N LYS A 316 -2.01 6.69 28.24
CA LYS A 316 -0.58 6.47 28.01
C LYS A 316 -0.37 5.13 27.31
N VAL A 317 0.69 5.05 26.53
CA VAL A 317 1.23 3.78 26.05
C VAL A 317 1.67 2.94 27.27
N HIS A 318 1.43 1.65 27.19
CA HIS A 318 1.86 0.72 28.25
C HIS A 318 3.39 0.79 28.43
N PRO A 319 3.92 0.88 29.67
CA PRO A 319 5.34 1.14 29.92
C PRO A 319 6.32 0.10 29.38
N LEU A 320 5.83 -1.10 29.03
CA LEU A 320 6.63 -2.17 28.44
C LEU A 320 6.42 -2.30 26.90
N VAL A 321 5.76 -1.35 26.27
CA VAL A 321 5.51 -1.37 24.83
C VAL A 321 6.23 -0.21 24.13
N CYS A 322 6.99 -0.51 23.10
CA CYS A 322 7.52 0.48 22.17
C CYS A 322 6.43 0.80 21.13
N PHE A 323 5.86 2.01 21.14
CA PHE A 323 4.85 2.39 20.16
C PHE A 323 5.43 3.33 19.12
N LEU A 324 5.60 2.85 17.89
CA LEU A 324 6.10 3.60 16.74
C LEU A 324 4.95 4.18 15.93
N VAL A 325 5.03 5.48 15.64
CA VAL A 325 4.05 6.19 14.79
C VAL A 325 4.77 6.84 13.63
N VAL A 326 4.39 6.47 12.41
CA VAL A 326 5.06 6.91 11.18
C VAL A 326 4.05 7.45 10.17
N PRO A 327 3.94 8.78 10.02
CA PRO A 327 3.09 9.39 8.99
C PRO A 327 3.49 8.95 7.58
N ALA A 328 2.54 8.80 6.67
CA ALA A 328 2.80 8.27 5.33
C ALA A 328 3.57 9.25 4.43
N SER A 329 3.46 10.56 4.67
CA SER A 329 4.18 11.58 3.91
C SER A 329 4.44 12.83 4.76
N GLN A 330 5.30 13.73 4.26
CA GLN A 330 5.54 15.03 4.88
C GLN A 330 4.27 15.90 4.90
N ALA A 331 3.41 15.78 3.87
CA ALA A 331 2.14 16.49 3.85
C ALA A 331 1.22 16.02 4.99
N VAL A 332 1.07 14.72 5.16
CA VAL A 332 0.32 14.11 6.28
C VAL A 332 0.93 14.50 7.63
N TYR A 333 2.26 14.49 7.72
CA TYR A 333 2.95 14.85 8.96
C TYR A 333 2.67 16.31 9.37
N GLN A 334 2.74 17.24 8.40
CA GLN A 334 2.44 18.64 8.64
C GLN A 334 0.97 18.86 9.03
N GLU A 335 0.04 18.14 8.41
CA GLU A 335 -1.37 18.19 8.78
C GLU A 335 -1.59 17.67 10.21
N ALA A 336 -0.98 16.53 10.55
CA ALA A 336 -1.03 15.95 11.90
C ALA A 336 -0.44 16.89 12.98
N ILE A 337 0.61 17.67 12.64
CA ILE A 337 1.14 18.73 13.53
C ILE A 337 0.11 19.83 13.72
N LYS A 338 -0.51 20.32 12.65
CA LYS A 338 -1.51 21.40 12.70
C LYS A 338 -2.74 21.01 13.54
N GLU A 339 -3.13 19.74 13.50
CA GLU A 339 -4.24 19.20 14.28
C GLU A 339 -3.87 18.80 15.73
N GLY A 340 -2.58 18.92 16.11
CA GLY A 340 -2.11 18.56 17.43
C GLY A 340 -2.00 17.04 17.69
N LEU A 341 -2.15 16.21 16.65
CA LEU A 341 -2.11 14.75 16.76
C LEU A 341 -0.71 14.28 17.20
N ILE A 342 0.33 14.88 16.64
CA ILE A 342 1.73 14.55 16.98
C ILE A 342 2.01 14.82 18.46
N GLN A 343 1.53 15.95 18.98
CA GLN A 343 1.65 16.25 20.40
C GLN A 343 0.95 15.17 21.26
N THR A 344 -0.25 14.75 20.88
CA THR A 344 -1.01 13.70 21.56
C THR A 344 -0.23 12.37 21.61
N PHE A 345 0.38 11.95 20.50
CA PHE A 345 1.20 10.74 20.45
C PHE A 345 2.43 10.86 21.37
N MET A 346 3.15 11.97 21.31
CA MET A 346 4.34 12.20 22.15
C MET A 346 3.99 12.27 23.63
N GLU A 347 2.94 12.97 23.99
CA GLU A 347 2.46 13.03 25.37
C GLU A 347 2.03 11.67 25.90
N ALA A 348 1.47 10.82 25.04
CA ALA A 348 1.12 9.44 25.41
C ALA A 348 2.34 8.52 25.58
N GLY A 349 3.52 8.91 25.10
CA GLY A 349 4.76 8.13 25.18
C GLY A 349 5.07 7.33 23.90
N ALA A 350 4.42 7.63 22.76
CA ALA A 350 4.75 7.06 21.48
C ALA A 350 6.02 7.72 20.88
N ILE A 351 6.75 6.98 20.05
CA ILE A 351 7.89 7.45 19.29
C ILE A 351 7.39 7.85 17.89
N VAL A 352 7.33 9.15 17.63
CA VAL A 352 6.95 9.65 16.30
C VAL A 352 8.18 9.78 15.43
N MET A 353 8.14 9.16 14.26
CA MET A 353 9.26 9.12 13.32
C MET A 353 8.95 9.95 12.06
N ASN A 354 9.99 10.26 11.27
CA ASN A 354 9.80 10.84 9.95
C ASN A 354 9.15 9.82 8.99
N PRO A 355 8.45 10.29 7.94
CA PRO A 355 7.83 9.43 6.95
C PRO A 355 8.80 8.48 6.25
N ASN A 356 8.59 7.18 6.40
CA ASN A 356 9.35 6.09 5.77
C ASN A 356 8.62 4.75 5.92
N CYS A 357 9.17 3.66 5.38
CA CYS A 357 8.61 2.30 5.53
C CYS A 357 8.83 1.69 6.92
N SER A 358 9.85 2.15 7.67
CA SER A 358 10.14 1.71 9.04
C SER A 358 10.15 0.18 9.21
N VAL A 359 9.66 -0.34 10.33
CA VAL A 359 9.61 -1.77 10.64
C VAL A 359 8.82 -2.60 9.62
N CYS A 360 7.93 -1.99 8.85
CA CYS A 360 7.23 -2.69 7.76
C CYS A 360 8.18 -3.24 6.69
N TRP A 361 9.32 -2.58 6.45
CA TRP A 361 10.41 -3.08 5.61
C TRP A 361 11.27 -4.12 6.32
N GLY A 362 11.43 -4.02 7.64
CA GLY A 362 12.15 -4.97 8.49
C GLY A 362 13.67 -4.90 8.43
N SER A 363 14.22 -3.87 7.80
CA SER A 363 15.66 -3.69 7.62
C SER A 363 16.14 -2.27 7.95
N CYS A 364 15.37 -1.54 8.73
CA CYS A 364 15.69 -0.19 9.18
C CYS A 364 15.31 0.01 10.65
N GLN A 365 14.78 1.16 11.02
CA GLN A 365 14.43 1.51 12.40
C GLN A 365 13.20 0.75 12.92
N GLY A 366 13.19 0.37 14.20
CA GLY A 366 12.06 -0.26 14.87
C GLY A 366 11.93 -1.76 14.60
N VAL A 367 13.07 -2.45 14.39
CA VAL A 367 13.05 -3.92 14.23
C VAL A 367 13.00 -4.62 15.58
N ILE A 368 12.23 -5.71 15.65
CA ILE A 368 12.01 -6.50 16.87
C ILE A 368 13.02 -7.64 17.01
N GLY A 369 13.32 -7.99 18.26
CA GLY A 369 14.26 -9.04 18.65
C GLY A 369 13.64 -10.44 18.69
N GLU A 370 14.45 -11.41 19.16
CA GLU A 370 14.04 -12.80 19.32
C GLU A 370 12.91 -12.93 20.35
N GLY A 371 11.84 -13.62 19.99
CA GLY A 371 10.69 -13.88 20.86
C GLY A 371 9.75 -12.71 21.05
N GLU A 372 10.09 -11.51 20.55
CA GLU A 372 9.23 -10.33 20.68
C GLU A 372 7.99 -10.41 19.76
N THR A 373 6.93 -9.79 20.21
CA THR A 373 5.64 -9.71 19.51
C THR A 373 5.34 -8.26 19.11
N LEU A 374 5.16 -8.05 17.81
CA LEU A 374 4.74 -6.79 17.21
C LEU A 374 3.27 -6.89 16.77
N ILE A 375 2.45 -5.87 17.11
CA ILE A 375 1.19 -5.62 16.42
C ILE A 375 1.34 -4.43 15.48
N SER A 376 0.90 -4.57 14.22
CA SER A 376 1.32 -3.66 13.17
C SER A 376 0.22 -3.32 12.17
N THR A 377 0.18 -2.07 11.71
CA THR A 377 -0.50 -1.69 10.48
C THR A 377 0.34 -1.94 9.22
N GLY A 378 1.49 -2.60 9.32
CA GLY A 378 2.28 -3.07 8.18
C GLY A 378 1.54 -4.06 7.30
N THR A 379 2.15 -4.49 6.20
CA THR A 379 1.44 -5.27 5.18
C THR A 379 1.68 -6.76 5.26
N ARG A 380 2.77 -7.22 5.88
CA ARG A 380 3.22 -8.63 5.90
C ARG A 380 3.67 -9.07 7.28
N ASN A 381 3.51 -10.37 7.56
CA ASN A 381 3.82 -10.96 8.86
C ASN A 381 4.56 -12.32 8.79
N PHE A 382 5.21 -12.62 7.65
CA PHE A 382 6.01 -13.83 7.54
C PHE A 382 7.25 -13.79 8.47
N LYS A 383 7.83 -14.95 8.77
CA LYS A 383 9.01 -15.07 9.65
C LYS A 383 10.16 -14.16 9.22
N GLY A 384 10.64 -13.34 10.12
CA GLY A 384 11.73 -12.41 9.90
C GLY A 384 11.34 -11.12 9.15
N ARG A 385 10.03 -10.87 8.94
CA ARG A 385 9.57 -9.66 8.23
C ARG A 385 9.91 -8.37 8.96
N ALA A 386 9.83 -8.35 10.27
CA ALA A 386 9.99 -7.13 11.08
C ALA A 386 11.27 -7.16 11.95
N GLY A 387 12.24 -8.00 11.64
CA GLY A 387 13.46 -8.13 12.41
C GLY A 387 13.89 -9.58 12.60
N HIS A 388 13.98 -10.05 13.86
CA HIS A 388 14.44 -11.41 14.14
C HIS A 388 13.51 -12.49 13.56
N ARG A 389 14.08 -13.60 13.08
CA ARG A 389 13.32 -14.69 12.44
C ARG A 389 12.32 -15.36 13.39
N ASP A 390 12.65 -15.43 14.67
CA ASP A 390 11.83 -16.05 15.70
C ASP A 390 11.03 -15.01 16.50
N SER A 391 10.63 -13.95 15.84
CA SER A 391 9.67 -12.96 16.33
C SER A 391 8.27 -13.20 15.76
N PHE A 392 7.26 -12.55 16.35
CA PHE A 392 5.86 -12.73 15.99
C PHE A 392 5.25 -11.39 15.55
N VAL A 393 4.66 -11.35 14.35
CA VAL A 393 4.02 -10.15 13.81
C VAL A 393 2.53 -10.41 13.62
N TYR A 394 1.69 -9.62 14.30
CA TYR A 394 0.25 -9.55 14.10
C TYR A 394 -0.09 -8.33 13.24
N LEU A 395 -1.01 -8.48 12.30
CA LEU A 395 -1.49 -7.36 11.49
C LEU A 395 -2.90 -6.97 11.93
N ALA A 396 -3.13 -5.67 12.13
CA ALA A 396 -4.42 -5.14 12.58
C ALA A 396 -4.67 -3.72 12.09
N SER A 397 -5.89 -3.20 12.29
CA SER A 397 -6.26 -1.81 12.01
C SER A 397 -5.59 -0.83 12.99
N ALA A 398 -5.55 0.46 12.62
CA ALA A 398 -4.99 1.53 13.46
C ALA A 398 -5.62 1.58 14.85
N ALA A 399 -6.93 1.31 14.96
CA ALA A 399 -7.62 1.28 16.24
C ALA A 399 -7.15 0.12 17.12
N THR A 400 -7.10 -1.10 16.56
CA THR A 400 -6.65 -2.31 17.29
C THR A 400 -5.19 -2.19 17.69
N VAL A 401 -4.31 -1.68 16.81
CA VAL A 401 -2.89 -1.42 17.13
C VAL A 401 -2.75 -0.44 18.29
N THR A 402 -3.48 0.67 18.24
CA THR A 402 -3.40 1.71 19.28
C THR A 402 -3.99 1.22 20.61
N ALA A 403 -5.13 0.52 20.57
CA ALA A 403 -5.72 -0.07 21.78
C ALA A 403 -4.75 -1.06 22.43
N SER A 404 -4.11 -1.88 21.62
CA SER A 404 -3.10 -2.83 22.10
C SER A 404 -1.87 -2.14 22.69
N ALA A 405 -1.41 -1.04 22.09
CA ALA A 405 -0.30 -0.24 22.63
C ALA A 405 -0.61 0.35 24.01
N ILE A 406 -1.88 0.72 24.25
CA ILE A 406 -2.34 1.23 25.55
C ILE A 406 -2.40 0.09 26.59
N LYS A 407 -2.90 -1.08 26.22
CA LYS A 407 -3.11 -2.22 27.12
C LYS A 407 -1.84 -3.04 27.39
N GLY A 408 -0.87 -3.07 26.47
CA GLY A 408 0.29 -3.96 26.50
C GLY A 408 0.01 -5.37 26.00
N GLU A 409 -1.18 -5.59 25.47
CA GLU A 409 -1.68 -6.85 24.95
C GLU A 409 -2.65 -6.59 23.80
N ILE A 410 -2.90 -7.56 22.92
CA ILE A 410 -3.87 -7.41 21.83
C ILE A 410 -5.24 -7.08 22.44
N ALA A 411 -5.80 -5.95 22.00
CA ALA A 411 -7.09 -5.45 22.46
C ALA A 411 -7.79 -4.62 21.36
N THR A 412 -9.10 -4.60 21.38
CA THR A 412 -9.95 -3.74 20.55
C THR A 412 -10.31 -2.44 21.27
N ALA A 413 -10.76 -1.43 20.54
CA ALA A 413 -11.05 -0.11 21.08
C ALA A 413 -12.14 -0.12 22.18
N ASP A 414 -13.11 -1.02 22.08
CA ASP A 414 -14.17 -1.22 23.08
C ASP A 414 -13.70 -1.86 24.41
N MET A 415 -12.48 -2.36 24.45
CA MET A 415 -11.85 -2.91 25.65
C MET A 415 -11.08 -1.86 26.47
N LEU A 416 -11.01 -0.60 26.01
CA LEU A 416 -10.36 0.53 26.70
C LEU A 416 -11.34 1.21 27.66
#